data_edf56492ef2e938c359e207662427346
#
_entry.id   edf56492ef2e938c359e207662427346
#
_cell.length_a   1.000
_cell.length_b   1.000
_cell.length_c   1.000
_cell.angle_alpha   90.00
_cell.angle_beta   90.00
_cell.angle_gamma   90.00
#
_symmetry.space_group_name_H-M   'P 1'
#
loop_
_entity.id
_entity.type
_entity.pdbx_description
1 polymer ?
#
loop_
_entity_poly.entity_id
_entity_poly.type
_entity_poly.pdbx_seq_one_letter_code
_entity_poly.pdbx_strand_id
1 'polypeptide(L)'
;MDLMYLNYNCFQRGFDDPRQIRIRMEALACQEIFLRAERNEIQLVWSFMHEDENIFCPFSERKLEVLRLATLCEVKVGPKEVIYDLAKSFQEKGRFSAKDAIHLACADHTKARLFITCDNKLIKKVRSSKIEVTTLNPVDYIRQEAMK
;
A
#
# COMPACT_ATOMS: atom_id res chain seq x y z
N MET A 1 0.82 -16.29 -8.79
CA MET A 1 0.99 -15.58 -7.49
C MET A 1 0.63 -14.12 -7.66
N ASP A 2 -0.29 -13.63 -6.85
CA ASP A 2 -0.75 -12.25 -6.96
C ASP A 2 0.30 -11.25 -6.51
N LEU A 3 0.45 -10.15 -7.26
CA LEU A 3 1.26 -9.01 -6.87
C LEU A 3 0.34 -7.95 -6.27
N MET A 4 0.70 -7.47 -5.09
CA MET A 4 -0.07 -6.48 -4.34
C MET A 4 0.80 -5.28 -4.02
N TYR A 5 0.17 -4.11 -4.01
CA TYR A 5 0.81 -2.87 -3.58
C TYR A 5 0.18 -2.42 -2.26
N LEU A 6 0.96 -2.37 -1.20
CA LEU A 6 0.50 -1.86 0.09
C LEU A 6 0.88 -0.39 0.22
N ASN A 7 -0.09 0.46 0.54
CA ASN A 7 0.22 1.84 0.90
C ASN A 7 1.13 1.85 2.13
N TYR A 8 1.95 2.88 2.26
CA TYR A 8 2.90 2.98 3.37
C TYR A 8 2.23 2.85 4.73
N ASN A 9 1.00 3.35 4.89
CA ASN A 9 0.26 3.24 6.16
C ASN A 9 0.06 1.79 6.61
N CYS A 10 0.03 0.82 5.70
CA CYS A 10 -0.07 -0.59 6.06
C CYS A 10 1.19 -1.11 6.75
N PHE A 11 2.36 -0.58 6.41
CA PHE A 11 3.62 -0.93 7.07
C PHE A 11 3.71 -0.36 8.48
N GLN A 12 2.99 0.71 8.75
CA GLN A 12 3.02 1.41 10.04
C GLN A 12 1.87 1.05 10.98
N ARG A 13 0.82 0.40 10.48
CA ARG A 13 -0.43 0.23 11.21
C ARG A 13 -0.26 -0.49 12.55
N GLY A 14 0.70 -1.39 12.65
CA GLY A 14 0.99 -2.10 13.90
C GLY A 14 1.45 -1.20 15.05
N PHE A 15 1.90 0.01 14.76
CA PHE A 15 2.34 0.99 15.78
C PHE A 15 1.25 2.00 16.15
N ASP A 16 0.11 1.99 15.47
CA ASP A 16 -0.96 2.93 15.73
C ASP A 16 -1.78 2.48 16.94
N ASP A 17 -2.67 3.34 17.42
CA ASP A 17 -3.37 3.13 18.68
C ASP A 17 -4.28 1.90 18.67
N PRO A 18 -3.91 0.80 19.37
CA PRO A 18 -4.68 -0.45 19.35
C PRO A 18 -6.00 -0.40 20.13
N ARG A 19 -6.25 0.70 20.84
CA ARG A 19 -7.50 0.90 21.57
C ARG A 19 -8.66 1.16 20.62
N GLN A 20 -8.37 1.70 19.44
CA GLN A 20 -9.38 1.86 18.38
C GLN A 20 -9.58 0.53 17.66
N ILE A 21 -10.81 0.01 17.71
CA ILE A 21 -11.13 -1.32 17.14
C ILE A 21 -10.75 -1.41 15.68
N ARG A 22 -11.07 -0.40 14.88
CA ARG A 22 -10.75 -0.37 13.45
C ARG A 22 -9.24 -0.50 13.21
N ILE A 23 -8.44 0.27 13.95
CA ILE A 23 -6.98 0.26 13.81
C ILE A 23 -6.42 -1.11 14.17
N ARG A 24 -6.92 -1.70 15.26
CA ARG A 24 -6.51 -3.03 15.69
C ARG A 24 -6.82 -4.10 14.65
N MET A 25 -8.00 -4.06 14.05
CA MET A 25 -8.37 -5.00 12.99
C MET A 25 -7.52 -4.81 11.75
N GLU A 26 -7.24 -3.57 11.36
CA GLU A 26 -6.36 -3.27 10.22
C GLU A 26 -4.94 -3.75 10.47
N ALA A 27 -4.43 -3.56 11.70
CA ALA A 27 -3.10 -4.03 12.07
C ALA A 27 -2.99 -5.56 11.97
N LEU A 28 -3.99 -6.29 12.45
CA LEU A 28 -4.03 -7.75 12.34
C LEU A 28 -4.11 -8.21 10.88
N ALA A 29 -4.90 -7.53 10.07
CA ALA A 29 -5.02 -7.84 8.64
C ALA A 29 -3.69 -7.60 7.91
N CYS A 30 -3.02 -6.48 8.19
CA CYS A 30 -1.70 -6.20 7.62
C CYS A 30 -0.68 -7.25 8.02
N GLN A 31 -0.68 -7.67 9.28
CA GLN A 31 0.20 -8.73 9.76
C GLN A 31 -0.02 -10.02 8.97
N GLU A 32 -1.27 -10.41 8.74
CA GLU A 32 -1.58 -11.60 7.94
C GLU A 32 -1.08 -11.47 6.50
N ILE A 33 -1.21 -10.29 5.90
CA ILE A 33 -0.70 -10.04 4.56
C ILE A 33 0.83 -10.24 4.51
N PHE A 34 1.56 -9.69 5.49
CA PHE A 34 3.01 -9.86 5.55
C PHE A 34 3.41 -11.33 5.76
N LEU A 35 2.66 -12.06 6.58
CA LEU A 35 2.88 -13.51 6.76
C LEU A 35 2.69 -14.28 5.45
N ARG A 36 1.69 -13.92 4.66
CA ARG A 36 1.48 -14.54 3.34
C ARG A 36 2.62 -14.24 2.38
N ALA A 37 3.16 -13.02 2.42
CA ALA A 37 4.34 -12.69 1.62
C ALA A 37 5.57 -13.48 2.06
N GLU A 38 5.77 -13.63 3.36
CA GLU A 38 6.87 -14.42 3.92
C GLU A 38 6.79 -15.90 3.51
N ARG A 39 5.58 -16.44 3.39
CA ARG A 39 5.32 -17.81 2.95
C ARG A 39 5.34 -17.96 1.42
N ASN A 40 5.63 -16.91 0.69
CA ASN A 40 5.62 -16.88 -0.78
C ASN A 40 4.25 -17.21 -1.39
N GLU A 41 3.19 -16.86 -0.70
CA GLU A 41 1.81 -17.01 -1.21
C GLU A 41 1.39 -15.82 -2.06
N ILE A 42 1.98 -14.63 -1.81
CA ILE A 42 1.77 -13.40 -2.56
C ILE A 42 3.08 -12.67 -2.71
N GLN A 43 3.14 -11.73 -3.66
CA GLN A 43 4.27 -10.83 -3.83
C GLN A 43 3.86 -9.41 -3.48
N LEU A 44 4.77 -8.64 -2.90
CA LEU A 44 4.57 -7.25 -2.52
C LEU A 44 5.54 -6.34 -3.26
N VAL A 45 5.12 -5.10 -3.48
CA VAL A 45 5.93 -4.05 -4.11
C VAL A 45 6.55 -3.15 -3.04
N TRP A 46 7.82 -2.81 -3.21
CA TRP A 46 8.47 -1.73 -2.49
C TRP A 46 8.92 -0.69 -3.49
N SER A 47 8.38 0.53 -3.40
CA SER A 47 8.67 1.60 -4.34
C SER A 47 9.56 2.68 -3.73
N PHE A 48 10.09 3.54 -4.59
CA PHE A 48 10.84 4.71 -4.16
C PHE A 48 10.01 5.64 -3.25
N MET A 49 8.68 5.66 -3.40
CA MET A 49 7.83 6.48 -2.53
C MET A 49 7.73 5.89 -1.12
N HIS A 50 7.71 4.58 -0.99
CA HIS A 50 7.83 3.92 0.33
C HIS A 50 9.16 4.31 0.99
N GLU A 51 10.24 4.26 0.22
CA GLU A 51 11.57 4.61 0.71
C GLU A 51 11.61 6.04 1.21
N ASP A 52 11.09 6.98 0.42
CA ASP A 52 11.06 8.40 0.78
C ASP A 52 10.23 8.63 2.05
N GLU A 53 9.06 8.03 2.16
CA GLU A 53 8.23 8.16 3.37
C GLU A 53 8.95 7.59 4.59
N ASN A 54 9.65 6.48 4.43
CA ASN A 54 10.36 5.86 5.54
C ASN A 54 11.56 6.71 5.99
N ILE A 55 12.27 7.34 5.04
CA ILE A 55 13.38 8.25 5.36
C ILE A 55 12.89 9.39 6.25
N PHE A 56 11.70 9.93 5.98
CA PHE A 56 11.14 11.05 6.74
C PHE A 56 10.37 10.63 7.99
N CYS A 57 10.27 9.33 8.28
CA CYS A 57 9.61 8.86 9.50
C CYS A 57 10.46 9.26 10.72
N PRO A 58 9.88 10.00 11.71
CA PRO A 58 10.65 10.48 12.85
C PRO A 58 10.84 9.44 13.97
N PHE A 59 10.18 8.28 13.86
CA PHE A 59 10.20 7.26 14.91
C PHE A 59 11.13 6.11 14.54
N SER A 60 12.27 6.00 15.26
CA SER A 60 13.31 5.01 14.96
C SER A 60 12.79 3.57 14.93
N GLU A 61 11.95 3.21 15.91
CA GLU A 61 11.42 1.84 16.01
C GLU A 61 10.54 1.48 14.81
N ARG A 62 9.67 2.41 14.41
CA ARG A 62 8.80 2.23 13.24
C ARG A 62 9.64 2.09 11.97
N LYS A 63 10.63 2.96 11.84
CA LYS A 63 11.53 3.01 10.69
C LYS A 63 12.25 1.67 10.48
N LEU A 64 12.79 1.11 11.56
CA LEU A 64 13.49 -0.18 11.53
C LEU A 64 12.55 -1.33 11.19
N GLU A 65 11.36 -1.35 11.79
CA GLU A 65 10.38 -2.39 11.50
C GLU A 65 9.90 -2.33 10.04
N VAL A 66 9.69 -1.12 9.51
CA VAL A 66 9.32 -0.96 8.10
C VAL A 66 10.41 -1.50 7.19
N LEU A 67 11.69 -1.24 7.51
CA LEU A 67 12.80 -1.77 6.72
C LEU A 67 12.84 -3.29 6.78
N ARG A 68 12.52 -3.89 7.92
CA ARG A 68 12.40 -5.35 8.05
C ARG A 68 11.29 -5.88 7.14
N LEU A 69 10.11 -5.25 7.17
CA LEU A 69 8.98 -5.64 6.33
C LEU A 69 9.27 -5.43 4.84
N ALA A 70 10.07 -4.40 4.50
CA ALA A 70 10.49 -4.15 3.12
C ALA A 70 11.26 -5.32 2.53
N THR A 71 11.98 -6.09 3.36
CA THR A 71 12.70 -7.27 2.88
C THR A 71 11.78 -8.38 2.36
N LEU A 72 10.50 -8.33 2.74
CA LEU A 72 9.48 -9.27 2.25
C LEU A 72 8.93 -8.87 0.87
N CYS A 73 9.23 -7.65 0.42
CA CYS A 73 8.75 -7.13 -0.86
C CYS A 73 9.74 -7.48 -1.96
N GLU A 74 9.38 -8.45 -2.81
CA GLU A 74 10.27 -8.96 -3.85
C GLU A 74 10.37 -8.05 -5.06
N VAL A 75 9.32 -7.27 -5.34
CA VAL A 75 9.29 -6.39 -6.51
C VAL A 75 9.67 -4.98 -6.08
N LYS A 76 10.82 -4.52 -6.59
CA LYS A 76 11.33 -3.19 -6.29
C LYS A 76 11.10 -2.28 -7.49
N VAL A 77 10.64 -1.06 -7.24
CA VAL A 77 10.45 -0.09 -8.31
C VAL A 77 11.10 1.25 -7.94
N GLY A 78 12.03 1.70 -8.79
CA GLY A 78 12.69 2.98 -8.64
C GLY A 78 11.93 4.09 -9.39
N PRO A 79 12.41 5.35 -9.25
CA PRO A 79 11.80 6.47 -9.95
C PRO A 79 11.97 6.34 -11.46
N LYS A 80 10.89 6.57 -12.20
CA LYS A 80 10.87 6.53 -13.67
C LYS A 80 9.98 7.65 -14.19
N GLU A 81 10.38 8.24 -15.30
CA GLU A 81 9.60 9.29 -15.96
C GLU A 81 8.17 8.85 -16.23
N VAL A 82 7.97 7.62 -16.70
CA VAL A 82 6.66 7.08 -17.03
C VAL A 82 5.75 7.02 -15.79
N ILE A 83 6.32 6.78 -14.61
CA ILE A 83 5.55 6.75 -13.35
C ILE A 83 5.10 8.17 -12.98
N TYR A 84 5.99 9.16 -13.11
CA TYR A 84 5.64 10.55 -12.82
C TYR A 84 4.57 11.07 -13.79
N ASP A 85 4.67 10.73 -15.07
CA ASP A 85 3.69 11.11 -16.07
C ASP A 85 2.32 10.48 -15.75
N LEU A 86 2.31 9.22 -15.35
CA LEU A 86 1.09 8.52 -14.95
C LEU A 86 0.48 9.13 -13.70
N ALA A 87 1.30 9.46 -12.70
CA ALA A 87 0.85 10.11 -11.47
C ALA A 87 0.19 11.45 -11.77
N LYS A 88 0.78 12.21 -12.67
CA LYS A 88 0.23 13.51 -13.11
C LYS A 88 -1.13 13.32 -13.79
N SER A 89 -1.25 12.32 -14.66
CA SER A 89 -2.51 11.95 -15.28
C SER A 89 -3.57 11.59 -14.22
N PHE A 90 -3.18 10.84 -13.20
CA PHE A 90 -4.09 10.46 -12.11
C PHE A 90 -4.57 11.68 -11.34
N GLN A 91 -3.70 12.68 -11.09
CA GLN A 91 -4.11 13.93 -10.45
C GLN A 91 -5.13 14.70 -11.28
N GLU A 92 -5.06 14.62 -12.60
CA GLU A 92 -6.03 15.25 -13.48
C GLU A 92 -7.40 14.54 -13.48
N LYS A 93 -7.41 13.23 -13.24
CA LYS A 93 -8.63 12.41 -13.20
C LYS A 93 -9.31 12.39 -11.83
N GLY A 94 -8.58 12.75 -10.78
CA GLY A 94 -9.11 12.79 -9.42
C GLY A 94 -8.33 13.80 -8.58
N ARG A 95 -8.81 14.05 -7.36
CA ARG A 95 -8.17 15.03 -6.47
C ARG A 95 -7.21 14.33 -5.51
N PHE A 96 -6.16 13.75 -6.06
CA PHE A 96 -5.14 13.06 -5.27
C PHE A 96 -3.99 14.00 -4.89
N SER A 97 -3.43 13.80 -3.69
CA SER A 97 -2.16 14.42 -3.36
C SER A 97 -1.07 13.86 -4.29
N ALA A 98 0.03 14.58 -4.44
CA ALA A 98 1.16 14.10 -5.24
C ALA A 98 1.64 12.73 -4.74
N LYS A 99 1.73 12.55 -3.43
CA LYS A 99 2.17 11.30 -2.80
C LYS A 99 1.23 10.14 -3.11
N ASP A 100 -0.07 10.33 -2.94
CA ASP A 100 -1.06 9.30 -3.25
C ASP A 100 -1.04 8.94 -4.74
N ALA A 101 -0.95 9.95 -5.60
CA ALA A 101 -0.89 9.74 -7.05
C ALA A 101 0.33 8.92 -7.46
N ILE A 102 1.49 9.17 -6.83
CA ILE A 102 2.71 8.41 -7.12
C ILE A 102 2.56 6.96 -6.65
N HIS A 103 1.99 6.71 -5.46
CA HIS A 103 1.74 5.35 -5.01
C HIS A 103 0.81 4.61 -5.96
N LEU A 104 -0.29 5.24 -6.36
CA LEU A 104 -1.25 4.64 -7.31
C LEU A 104 -0.58 4.37 -8.66
N ALA A 105 0.25 5.28 -9.13
CA ALA A 105 0.98 5.12 -10.39
C ALA A 105 1.98 3.97 -10.31
N CYS A 106 2.68 3.81 -9.19
CA CYS A 106 3.58 2.67 -8.98
C CYS A 106 2.81 1.35 -9.00
N ALA A 107 1.65 1.30 -8.37
CA ALA A 107 0.80 0.11 -8.36
C ALA A 107 0.35 -0.26 -9.78
N ASP A 108 -0.09 0.73 -10.55
CA ASP A 108 -0.52 0.52 -11.94
C ASP A 108 0.65 0.11 -12.83
N HIS A 109 1.79 0.78 -12.70
CA HIS A 109 2.97 0.49 -13.50
C HIS A 109 3.50 -0.94 -13.28
N THR A 110 3.46 -1.42 -12.05
CA THR A 110 3.90 -2.79 -11.71
C THR A 110 2.84 -3.83 -12.00
N LYS A 111 1.64 -3.40 -12.41
CA LYS A 111 0.48 -4.26 -12.67
C LYS A 111 0.05 -5.04 -11.43
N ALA A 112 0.13 -4.39 -10.27
CA ALA A 112 -0.38 -4.98 -9.04
C ALA A 112 -1.89 -5.24 -9.15
N ARG A 113 -2.32 -6.41 -8.72
CA ARG A 113 -3.74 -6.77 -8.75
C ARG A 113 -4.57 -5.87 -7.84
N LEU A 114 -4.02 -5.52 -6.69
CA LEU A 114 -4.71 -4.69 -5.70
C LEU A 114 -3.78 -3.62 -5.14
N PHE A 115 -4.35 -2.47 -4.86
CA PHE A 115 -3.77 -1.42 -4.03
C PHE A 115 -4.49 -1.47 -2.67
N ILE A 116 -3.75 -1.79 -1.62
CA ILE A 116 -4.31 -1.96 -0.27
C ILE A 116 -3.90 -0.79 0.60
N THR A 117 -4.88 -0.15 1.23
CA THR A 117 -4.64 1.02 2.07
C THR A 117 -5.61 1.06 3.25
N CYS A 118 -5.13 1.57 4.38
CA CYS A 118 -5.96 1.86 5.55
C CYS A 118 -6.73 3.18 5.42
N ASP A 119 -6.44 3.96 4.38
CA ASP A 119 -7.10 5.25 4.14
C ASP A 119 -8.40 5.06 3.35
N ASN A 120 -9.51 4.98 4.09
CA ASN A 120 -10.83 4.78 3.46
C ASN A 120 -11.27 5.96 2.59
N LYS A 121 -10.79 7.18 2.88
CA LYS A 121 -11.07 8.34 2.04
C LYS A 121 -10.41 8.19 0.68
N LEU A 122 -9.18 7.69 0.66
CA LEU A 122 -8.47 7.43 -0.60
C LEU A 122 -9.19 6.35 -1.40
N ILE A 123 -9.65 5.28 -0.76
CA ILE A 123 -10.42 4.23 -1.43
C ILE A 123 -11.65 4.82 -2.13
N LYS A 124 -12.38 5.67 -1.44
CA LYS A 124 -13.58 6.33 -2.02
C LYS A 124 -13.21 7.23 -3.20
N LYS A 125 -12.11 7.99 -3.08
CA LYS A 125 -11.63 8.84 -4.18
C LYS A 125 -11.30 8.04 -5.42
N VAL A 126 -10.58 6.93 -5.26
CA VAL A 126 -10.22 6.07 -6.40
C VAL A 126 -11.47 5.52 -7.05
N ARG A 127 -12.41 4.99 -6.27
CA ARG A 127 -13.65 4.40 -6.79
C ARG A 127 -14.55 5.39 -7.52
N SER A 128 -14.52 6.67 -7.12
CA SER A 128 -15.29 7.71 -7.77
C SER A 128 -14.57 8.39 -8.92
N SER A 129 -13.30 8.05 -9.14
CA SER A 129 -12.47 8.58 -10.22
C SER A 129 -12.53 7.67 -11.45
N LYS A 130 -11.86 8.09 -12.53
CA LYS A 130 -11.74 7.30 -13.76
C LYS A 130 -10.49 6.41 -13.77
N ILE A 131 -9.85 6.24 -12.61
CA ILE A 131 -8.64 5.42 -12.48
C ILE A 131 -9.04 3.96 -12.30
N GLU A 132 -8.39 3.07 -13.06
CA GLU A 132 -8.68 1.64 -13.05
C GLU A 132 -7.72 0.88 -12.11
N VAL A 133 -7.52 1.39 -10.90
CA VAL A 133 -6.74 0.72 -9.87
C VAL A 133 -7.71 0.17 -8.82
N THR A 134 -7.73 -1.15 -8.66
CA THR A 134 -8.60 -1.78 -7.66
C THR A 134 -8.03 -1.56 -6.27
N THR A 135 -8.80 -0.93 -5.40
CA THR A 135 -8.36 -0.56 -4.04
C THR A 135 -9.23 -1.22 -2.98
N LEU A 136 -8.57 -1.68 -1.91
CA LEU A 136 -9.24 -2.30 -0.77
C LEU A 136 -8.58 -1.90 0.54
N ASN A 137 -9.38 -1.89 1.62
CA ASN A 137 -8.85 -1.87 2.97
C ASN A 137 -8.29 -3.27 3.29
N PRO A 138 -7.21 -3.38 4.09
CA PRO A 138 -6.63 -4.69 4.40
C PRO A 138 -7.62 -5.67 5.05
N VAL A 139 -8.54 -5.18 5.87
CA VAL A 139 -9.57 -6.04 6.48
C VAL A 139 -10.48 -6.64 5.42
N ASP A 140 -10.89 -5.83 4.44
CA ASP A 140 -11.74 -6.30 3.35
C ASP A 140 -11.02 -7.32 2.48
N TYR A 141 -9.72 -7.12 2.23
CA TYR A 141 -8.92 -8.08 1.50
C TYR A 141 -8.90 -9.44 2.19
N ILE A 142 -8.60 -9.48 3.49
CA ILE A 142 -8.56 -10.73 4.25
C ILE A 142 -9.93 -11.39 4.26
N ARG A 143 -11.00 -10.60 4.42
CA ARG A 143 -12.38 -11.11 4.42
C ARG A 143 -12.72 -11.78 3.07
N GLN A 144 -12.37 -11.14 1.97
CA GLN A 144 -12.60 -11.72 0.63
C GLN A 144 -11.83 -13.01 0.42
N GLU A 145 -10.56 -13.06 0.86
CA GLU A 145 -9.75 -14.27 0.72
C GLU A 145 -10.29 -15.42 1.56
N ALA A 146 -10.84 -15.13 2.74
CA ALA A 146 -11.43 -16.15 3.61
C ALA A 146 -12.72 -16.76 3.03
N MET A 147 -13.35 -16.08 2.08
CA MET A 147 -14.60 -16.53 1.46
C MET A 147 -14.38 -17.35 0.18
N LYS A 148 -13.15 -17.53 -0.24
CA LYS A 148 -12.82 -18.33 -1.43
C LYS A 148 -12.77 -19.81 -1.14
#